data_f934d381b957c758943415ee3a06f4ee
#
_entry.id   f934d381b957c758943415ee3a06f4ee
#
_cell.length_a   1.000
_cell.length_b   1.000
_cell.length_c   1.000
_cell.angle_alpha   90.00
_cell.angle_beta   90.00
_cell.angle_gamma   90.00
#
_symmetry.space_group_name_H-M   'P 1'
#
loop_
_entity.id
_entity.type
_entity.pdbx_description
1 polymer ?
#
loop_
_entity_poly.entity_id
_entity_poly.type
_entity_poly.pdbx_seq_one_letter_code
_entity_poly.pdbx_strand_id
1 'polypeptide(L)'
;RDSPSCDRHSTPPLSRWRFPVSPQRRRDDRGVSMSVLVTVLLPILLISAGVAVDGAERSRAVRVAHTVAAEAARAGCEEGSAAQLVGQDGSSAARVAAEASARRAKADGLSQLVIDVNGDAVSVATEITRPTRLLALIGLTEVHGRASEMCTLLAR
;
A
#
# COMPACT_ATOMS: atom_id res chain seq x y z
N ARG A 1 109.68 -18.70 -23.36
CA ARG A 1 108.92 -18.98 -22.09
C ARG A 1 107.70 -18.12 -22.09
N ASP A 2 106.75 -18.65 -22.63
CA ASP A 2 105.54 -17.98 -23.05
C ASP A 2 104.43 -18.17 -21.99
N SER A 3 103.95 -17.10 -21.52
CA SER A 3 102.72 -17.10 -20.65
C SER A 3 101.51 -16.89 -21.52
N PRO A 4 100.53 -17.68 -21.41
CA PRO A 4 99.28 -17.46 -22.16
C PRO A 4 98.42 -16.42 -21.51
N SER A 5 97.98 -15.49 -22.34
CA SER A 5 97.04 -14.38 -22.09
C SER A 5 95.66 -14.97 -21.78
N CYS A 6 95.05 -14.57 -20.66
CA CYS A 6 93.68 -14.83 -20.32
C CYS A 6 92.75 -13.95 -21.14
N ASP A 7 91.97 -14.58 -22.01
CA ASP A 7 90.86 -13.96 -22.73
C ASP A 7 89.72 -13.60 -21.79
N ARG A 8 89.31 -12.35 -21.89
CA ARG A 8 88.17 -11.79 -21.17
C ARG A 8 86.90 -12.29 -21.82
N HIS A 9 86.21 -13.15 -21.12
CA HIS A 9 84.82 -13.47 -21.46
C HIS A 9 83.97 -12.22 -21.44
N SER A 10 83.56 -11.80 -22.62
CA SER A 10 82.51 -10.79 -22.82
C SER A 10 81.15 -11.35 -22.40
N THR A 11 80.63 -10.87 -21.30
CA THR A 11 79.27 -11.13 -20.87
C THR A 11 78.29 -10.45 -21.84
N PRO A 12 77.26 -11.17 -22.36
CA PRO A 12 76.27 -10.58 -23.22
C PRO A 12 75.39 -9.58 -22.42
N PRO A 13 74.94 -8.49 -23.01
CA PRO A 13 74.09 -7.52 -22.34
C PRO A 13 72.73 -8.18 -22.06
N LEU A 14 72.35 -8.17 -20.80
CA LEU A 14 70.99 -8.51 -20.37
C LEU A 14 70.00 -7.63 -21.09
N SER A 15 69.35 -8.15 -22.10
CA SER A 15 68.22 -7.51 -22.78
C SER A 15 67.17 -7.27 -21.75
N ARG A 16 67.01 -6.01 -21.37
CA ARG A 16 65.97 -5.51 -20.47
C ARG A 16 64.64 -5.71 -21.15
N TRP A 17 63.97 -6.80 -20.80
CA TRP A 17 62.59 -7.05 -21.20
C TRP A 17 61.72 -5.93 -20.60
N ARG A 18 61.53 -4.86 -21.36
CA ARG A 18 60.49 -3.86 -21.03
C ARG A 18 59.17 -4.49 -21.41
N PHE A 19 58.49 -5.05 -20.46
CA PHE A 19 57.07 -5.31 -20.62
C PHE A 19 56.38 -3.97 -20.88
N PRO A 20 55.62 -3.83 -21.97
CA PRO A 20 54.81 -2.65 -22.17
C PRO A 20 53.78 -2.64 -21.03
N VAL A 21 53.97 -1.76 -20.07
CA VAL A 21 52.89 -1.44 -19.12
C VAL A 21 51.81 -0.78 -19.96
N SER A 22 50.81 -1.55 -20.34
CA SER A 22 49.61 -1.02 -20.97
C SER A 22 49.09 0.05 -20.05
N PRO A 23 48.84 1.29 -20.53
CA PRO A 23 48.15 2.28 -19.73
C PRO A 23 46.78 1.68 -19.38
N GLN A 24 46.64 1.29 -18.12
CA GLN A 24 45.33 0.91 -17.59
C GLN A 24 44.44 2.11 -17.88
N ARG A 25 43.59 1.98 -18.90
CA ARG A 25 42.47 2.88 -19.14
C ARG A 25 41.77 3.00 -17.78
N ARG A 26 41.99 4.15 -17.11
CA ARG A 26 41.09 4.53 -16.02
C ARG A 26 39.68 4.47 -16.62
N ARG A 27 39.00 3.34 -16.42
CA ARG A 27 37.58 3.30 -16.62
C ARG A 27 37.03 4.45 -15.84
N ASP A 28 36.31 5.31 -16.52
CA ASP A 28 35.55 6.38 -15.87
C ASP A 28 34.49 5.70 -14.98
N ASP A 29 34.88 5.34 -13.75
CA ASP A 29 34.03 4.70 -12.76
C ASP A 29 32.87 5.62 -12.33
N ARG A 30 32.92 6.90 -12.71
CA ARG A 30 31.85 7.88 -12.46
C ARG A 30 30.55 7.52 -13.18
N GLY A 31 30.61 7.04 -14.42
CA GLY A 31 29.42 6.63 -15.17
C GLY A 31 28.80 5.34 -14.66
N VAL A 32 29.63 4.39 -14.22
CA VAL A 32 29.17 3.10 -13.67
C VAL A 32 28.45 3.32 -12.34
N SER A 33 28.95 4.20 -11.47
CA SER A 33 28.34 4.51 -10.19
C SER A 33 26.95 5.12 -10.34
N MET A 34 26.77 6.07 -11.29
CA MET A 34 25.46 6.67 -11.56
C MET A 34 24.47 5.66 -12.14
N SER A 35 24.90 4.79 -13.04
CA SER A 35 24.04 3.76 -13.63
C SER A 35 23.55 2.76 -12.58
N VAL A 36 24.43 2.30 -11.70
CA VAL A 36 24.07 1.40 -10.59
C VAL A 36 23.10 2.07 -9.64
N LEU A 37 23.34 3.35 -9.28
CA LEU A 37 22.44 4.11 -8.41
C LEU A 37 21.04 4.23 -9.01
N VAL A 38 20.92 4.59 -10.28
CA VAL A 38 19.62 4.69 -10.98
C VAL A 38 18.92 3.34 -11.04
N THR A 39 19.65 2.26 -11.36
CA THR A 39 19.09 0.91 -11.47
C THR A 39 18.50 0.41 -10.14
N VAL A 40 19.09 0.78 -9.03
CA VAL A 40 18.58 0.41 -7.70
C VAL A 40 17.48 1.36 -7.23
N LEU A 41 17.64 2.66 -7.45
CA LEU A 41 16.72 3.68 -6.94
C LEU A 41 15.37 3.66 -7.67
N LEU A 42 15.37 3.45 -8.99
CA LEU A 42 14.17 3.48 -9.80
C LEU A 42 13.13 2.43 -9.37
N PRO A 43 13.44 1.15 -9.17
CA PRO A 43 12.46 0.17 -8.69
C PRO A 43 11.95 0.50 -7.28
N ILE A 44 12.80 1.02 -6.39
CA ILE A 44 12.37 1.43 -5.04
C ILE A 44 11.34 2.56 -5.12
N LEU A 45 11.57 3.56 -5.98
CA LEU A 45 10.62 4.65 -6.20
C LEU A 45 9.31 4.17 -6.81
N LEU A 46 9.35 3.23 -7.76
CA LEU A 46 8.15 2.65 -8.36
C LEU A 46 7.32 1.87 -7.33
N ILE A 47 7.95 1.06 -6.49
CA ILE A 47 7.28 0.32 -5.41
C ILE A 47 6.66 1.31 -4.40
N SER A 48 7.41 2.33 -3.99
CA SER A 48 6.93 3.34 -3.06
C SER A 48 5.72 4.11 -3.61
N ALA A 49 5.76 4.50 -4.89
CA ALA A 49 4.63 5.13 -5.57
C ALA A 49 3.41 4.20 -5.62
N GLY A 50 3.63 2.90 -5.87
CA GLY A 50 2.60 1.88 -5.88
C GLY A 50 1.86 1.75 -4.55
N VAL A 51 2.62 1.63 -3.46
CA VAL A 51 2.07 1.57 -2.11
C VAL A 51 1.28 2.84 -1.76
N ALA A 52 1.74 4.01 -2.20
CA ALA A 52 1.04 5.28 -1.96
C ALA A 52 -0.31 5.34 -2.69
N VAL A 53 -0.39 4.89 -3.93
CA VAL A 53 -1.64 4.85 -4.73
C VAL A 53 -2.65 3.89 -4.12
N ASP A 54 -2.26 2.65 -3.84
CA ASP A 54 -3.16 1.64 -3.28
C ASP A 54 -3.53 1.96 -1.82
N GLY A 55 -2.64 2.60 -1.06
CA GLY A 55 -2.92 3.12 0.27
C GLY A 55 -3.99 4.24 0.26
N ALA A 56 -4.01 5.07 -0.78
CA ALA A 56 -5.05 6.07 -0.98
C ALA A 56 -6.42 5.42 -1.26
N GLU A 57 -6.49 4.34 -2.04
CA GLU A 57 -7.73 3.59 -2.28
C GLU A 57 -8.26 2.95 -0.99
N ARG A 58 -7.38 2.38 -0.17
CA ARG A 58 -7.77 1.88 1.15
C ARG A 58 -8.35 2.99 2.05
N SER A 59 -7.71 4.16 2.08
CA SER A 59 -8.20 5.30 2.85
C SER A 59 -9.57 5.79 2.36
N ARG A 60 -9.82 5.74 1.06
CA ARG A 60 -11.13 6.02 0.48
C ARG A 60 -12.17 4.98 0.88
N ALA A 61 -11.83 3.69 0.82
CA ALA A 61 -12.72 2.62 1.23
C ALA A 61 -13.16 2.78 2.69
N VAL A 62 -12.23 3.08 3.60
CA VAL A 62 -12.53 3.34 5.02
C VAL A 62 -13.44 4.55 5.19
N ARG A 63 -13.18 5.66 4.48
CA ARG A 63 -14.04 6.86 4.56
C ARG A 63 -15.45 6.60 4.07
N VAL A 64 -15.61 5.90 2.94
CA VAL A 64 -16.91 5.53 2.40
C VAL A 64 -17.65 4.60 3.36
N ALA A 65 -16.97 3.58 3.90
CA ALA A 65 -17.53 2.68 4.90
C ALA A 65 -18.04 3.49 6.12
N HIS A 66 -17.23 4.39 6.65
CA HIS A 66 -17.61 5.25 7.78
C HIS A 66 -18.83 6.12 7.47
N THR A 67 -18.87 6.78 6.30
CA THR A 67 -20.02 7.61 5.91
C THR A 67 -21.30 6.79 5.81
N VAL A 68 -21.25 5.62 5.15
CA VAL A 68 -22.41 4.75 5.01
C VAL A 68 -22.89 4.22 6.35
N ALA A 69 -21.97 3.78 7.23
CA ALA A 69 -22.31 3.33 8.57
C ALA A 69 -22.95 4.42 9.41
N ALA A 70 -22.37 5.64 9.40
CA ALA A 70 -22.86 6.77 10.17
C ALA A 70 -24.25 7.25 9.71
N GLU A 71 -24.47 7.37 8.40
CA GLU A 71 -25.76 7.74 7.84
C GLU A 71 -26.84 6.69 8.11
N ALA A 72 -26.48 5.41 8.00
CA ALA A 72 -27.40 4.30 8.28
C ALA A 72 -27.75 4.23 9.78
N ALA A 73 -26.75 4.34 10.67
CA ALA A 73 -27.00 4.35 12.11
C ALA A 73 -27.90 5.52 12.51
N ARG A 74 -27.60 6.71 12.00
CA ARG A 74 -28.41 7.91 12.26
C ARG A 74 -29.85 7.76 11.78
N ALA A 75 -30.08 7.30 10.55
CA ALA A 75 -31.42 7.07 10.02
C ALA A 75 -32.17 6.03 10.84
N GLY A 76 -31.49 4.97 11.28
CA GLY A 76 -32.07 3.99 12.18
C GLY A 76 -32.52 4.57 13.50
N CYS A 77 -31.69 5.39 14.13
CA CYS A 77 -32.05 6.01 15.39
C CYS A 77 -33.18 7.04 15.26
N GLU A 78 -33.19 7.85 14.21
CA GLU A 78 -34.26 8.83 13.96
C GLU A 78 -35.61 8.15 13.81
N GLU A 79 -35.71 7.14 12.95
CA GLU A 79 -36.97 6.40 12.72
C GLU A 79 -37.37 5.51 13.91
N GLY A 80 -36.39 4.86 14.54
CA GLY A 80 -36.65 4.04 15.72
C GLY A 80 -37.20 4.87 16.89
N SER A 81 -36.61 6.03 17.13
CA SER A 81 -37.08 6.96 18.16
C SER A 81 -38.49 7.51 17.84
N ALA A 82 -38.73 7.85 16.56
CA ALA A 82 -40.06 8.31 16.12
C ALA A 82 -41.13 7.23 16.31
N ALA A 83 -40.81 5.96 15.96
CA ALA A 83 -41.72 4.84 16.17
C ALA A 83 -42.05 4.60 17.67
N GLN A 84 -41.08 4.72 18.55
CA GLN A 84 -41.30 4.61 20.01
C GLN A 84 -42.24 5.70 20.54
N LEU A 85 -42.12 6.93 20.05
CA LEU A 85 -42.98 8.06 20.46
C LEU A 85 -44.46 7.80 20.12
N VAL A 86 -44.78 7.02 19.10
CA VAL A 86 -46.14 6.66 18.71
C VAL A 86 -46.55 5.27 19.21
N GLY A 87 -45.76 4.65 20.10
CA GLY A 87 -46.04 3.38 20.72
C GLY A 87 -45.82 2.15 19.80
N GLN A 88 -45.06 2.33 18.75
CA GLN A 88 -44.66 1.23 17.83
C GLN A 88 -43.33 0.64 18.23
N ASP A 89 -42.99 -0.53 17.63
CA ASP A 89 -41.69 -1.16 17.85
C ASP A 89 -40.57 -0.39 17.16
N GLY A 90 -39.79 0.37 17.98
CA GLY A 90 -38.65 1.15 17.52
C GLY A 90 -37.53 0.33 16.94
N SER A 91 -37.34 -0.92 17.41
CA SER A 91 -36.24 -1.78 16.95
C SER A 91 -36.42 -2.22 15.50
N SER A 92 -37.64 -2.57 15.14
CA SER A 92 -37.99 -2.99 13.76
C SER A 92 -37.91 -1.78 12.81
N ALA A 93 -38.42 -0.62 13.22
CA ALA A 93 -38.37 0.62 12.45
C ALA A 93 -36.92 1.07 12.22
N ALA A 94 -36.09 1.05 13.28
CA ALA A 94 -34.69 1.39 13.20
C ALA A 94 -33.92 0.51 12.20
N ARG A 95 -34.14 -0.79 12.24
CA ARG A 95 -33.49 -1.74 11.31
C ARG A 95 -33.87 -1.46 9.85
N VAL A 96 -35.14 -1.30 9.57
CA VAL A 96 -35.67 -1.02 8.21
C VAL A 96 -35.11 0.29 7.69
N ALA A 97 -35.09 1.33 8.50
CA ALA A 97 -34.59 2.64 8.11
C ALA A 97 -33.07 2.64 7.86
N ALA A 98 -32.29 1.99 8.74
CA ALA A 98 -30.87 1.84 8.58
C ALA A 98 -30.51 1.10 7.28
N GLU A 99 -31.21 -0.01 7.00
CA GLU A 99 -31.00 -0.78 5.78
C GLU A 99 -31.37 0.00 4.53
N ALA A 100 -32.50 0.72 4.55
CA ALA A 100 -32.91 1.58 3.44
C ALA A 100 -31.92 2.73 3.18
N SER A 101 -31.34 3.32 4.24
CA SER A 101 -30.32 4.36 4.13
C SER A 101 -29.03 3.80 3.50
N ALA A 102 -28.53 2.68 3.99
CA ALA A 102 -27.33 2.04 3.44
C ALA A 102 -27.51 1.64 1.95
N ARG A 103 -28.68 1.15 1.58
CA ARG A 103 -28.99 0.81 0.17
C ARG A 103 -29.06 2.06 -0.72
N ARG A 104 -29.60 3.18 -0.21
CA ARG A 104 -29.67 4.46 -0.94
C ARG A 104 -28.30 5.07 -1.21
N ALA A 105 -27.34 4.86 -0.33
CA ALA A 105 -25.99 5.34 -0.47
C ALA A 105 -25.30 4.80 -1.74
N LYS A 106 -25.76 3.67 -2.31
CA LYS A 106 -25.23 3.02 -3.53
C LYS A 106 -23.71 2.98 -3.55
N ALA A 107 -23.10 2.71 -2.40
CA ALA A 107 -21.66 2.72 -2.27
C ALA A 107 -21.02 1.62 -3.11
N ASP A 108 -20.22 2.00 -4.09
CA ASP A 108 -19.48 1.05 -4.91
C ASP A 108 -18.56 0.22 -4.03
N GLY A 109 -18.61 -1.11 -4.20
CA GLY A 109 -17.79 -2.05 -3.47
C GLY A 109 -18.31 -2.38 -2.06
N LEU A 110 -19.54 -2.02 -1.70
CA LEU A 110 -20.13 -2.48 -0.44
C LEU A 110 -20.24 -4.01 -0.45
N SER A 111 -19.39 -4.66 0.32
CA SER A 111 -19.28 -6.12 0.39
C SER A 111 -20.05 -6.71 1.58
N GLN A 112 -20.13 -5.96 2.68
CA GLN A 112 -20.84 -6.39 3.87
C GLN A 112 -21.56 -5.24 4.56
N LEU A 113 -22.77 -5.51 5.04
CA LEU A 113 -23.59 -4.65 5.88
C LEU A 113 -24.17 -5.48 7.02
N VAL A 114 -23.84 -5.11 8.24
CA VAL A 114 -24.40 -5.74 9.45
C VAL A 114 -25.08 -4.66 10.27
N ILE A 115 -26.36 -4.86 10.56
CA ILE A 115 -27.15 -3.97 11.40
C ILE A 115 -27.61 -4.77 12.60
N ASP A 116 -27.20 -4.34 13.77
CA ASP A 116 -27.60 -4.91 15.04
C ASP A 116 -28.35 -3.87 15.88
N VAL A 117 -29.52 -4.25 16.36
CA VAL A 117 -30.33 -3.41 17.24
C VAL A 117 -30.50 -4.14 18.56
N ASN A 118 -29.92 -3.60 19.61
CA ASN A 118 -29.87 -4.21 20.92
C ASN A 118 -30.42 -3.22 21.97
N GLY A 119 -31.69 -3.44 22.38
CA GLY A 119 -32.38 -2.46 23.22
C GLY A 119 -32.48 -1.09 22.55
N ASP A 120 -31.89 -0.07 23.17
CA ASP A 120 -31.89 1.30 22.64
C ASP A 120 -30.67 1.61 21.74
N ALA A 121 -29.77 0.67 21.53
CA ALA A 121 -28.57 0.89 20.70
C ALA A 121 -28.76 0.30 19.29
N VAL A 122 -28.49 1.12 18.29
CA VAL A 122 -28.40 0.72 16.88
C VAL A 122 -26.93 0.75 16.47
N SER A 123 -26.40 -0.40 16.11
CA SER A 123 -25.02 -0.55 15.62
C SER A 123 -25.05 -0.95 14.16
N VAL A 124 -24.28 -0.25 13.33
CA VAL A 124 -24.15 -0.53 11.92
C VAL A 124 -22.68 -0.73 11.57
N ALA A 125 -22.33 -1.91 11.08
CA ALA A 125 -20.99 -2.19 10.58
C ALA A 125 -21.04 -2.38 9.06
N THR A 126 -20.08 -1.78 8.35
CA THR A 126 -19.98 -1.83 6.91
C THR A 126 -18.56 -2.22 6.49
N GLU A 127 -18.47 -2.93 5.38
CA GLU A 127 -17.21 -3.26 4.73
C GLU A 127 -17.28 -2.87 3.25
N ILE A 128 -16.30 -2.11 2.81
CA ILE A 128 -16.10 -1.69 1.42
C ILE A 128 -14.87 -2.39 0.88
N THR A 129 -15.00 -3.08 -0.23
CA THR A 129 -13.90 -3.73 -0.95
C THR A 129 -13.57 -2.93 -2.20
N ARG A 130 -12.29 -2.66 -2.43
CA ARG A 130 -11.78 -1.94 -3.60
C ARG A 130 -10.66 -2.72 -4.26
N PRO A 131 -10.63 -2.78 -5.61
CA PRO A 131 -9.52 -3.41 -6.31
C PRO A 131 -8.24 -2.58 -6.17
N THR A 132 -7.11 -3.26 -5.99
CA THR A 132 -5.78 -2.65 -6.03
C THR A 132 -5.32 -2.53 -7.48
N ARG A 133 -4.42 -1.57 -7.74
CA ARG A 133 -3.86 -1.35 -9.08
C ARG A 133 -2.43 -1.85 -9.19
N LEU A 134 -1.59 -1.53 -8.24
CA LEU A 134 -0.16 -1.85 -8.25
C LEU A 134 0.18 -3.03 -7.35
N LEU A 135 -0.48 -3.17 -6.20
CA LEU A 135 -0.32 -4.33 -5.33
C LEU A 135 -0.86 -5.62 -5.95
N ALA A 136 -1.72 -5.53 -6.98
CA ALA A 136 -2.16 -6.68 -7.77
C ALA A 136 -0.98 -7.42 -8.43
N LEU A 137 0.12 -6.73 -8.77
CA LEU A 137 1.32 -7.32 -9.35
C LEU A 137 2.05 -8.28 -8.40
N ILE A 138 1.86 -8.09 -7.09
CA ILE A 138 2.44 -8.96 -6.05
C ILE A 138 1.39 -9.90 -5.42
N GLY A 139 0.20 -10.02 -6.06
CA GLY A 139 -0.85 -10.94 -5.65
C GLY A 139 -1.89 -10.39 -4.67
N LEU A 140 -1.78 -9.11 -4.27
CA LEU A 140 -2.80 -8.44 -3.45
C LEU A 140 -3.79 -7.73 -4.36
N THR A 141 -4.92 -8.36 -4.65
CA THR A 141 -5.89 -7.87 -5.64
C THR A 141 -6.92 -6.92 -5.08
N GLU A 142 -7.13 -6.91 -3.75
CA GLU A 142 -8.20 -6.16 -3.11
C GLU A 142 -7.71 -5.52 -1.79
N VAL A 143 -8.30 -4.38 -1.46
CA VAL A 143 -8.16 -3.72 -0.16
C VAL A 143 -9.53 -3.54 0.47
N HIS A 144 -9.60 -3.70 1.77
CA HIS A 144 -10.82 -3.60 2.55
C HIS A 144 -10.80 -2.39 3.46
N GLY A 145 -11.91 -1.64 3.45
CA GLY A 145 -12.19 -0.58 4.41
C GLY A 145 -13.36 -0.98 5.29
N ARG A 146 -13.18 -1.00 6.61
CA ARG A 146 -14.22 -1.34 7.58
C ARG A 146 -14.51 -0.15 8.46
N ALA A 147 -15.79 0.03 8.81
CA ALA A 147 -16.22 0.99 9.79
C ALA A 147 -17.42 0.44 10.56
N SER A 148 -17.56 0.88 11.80
CA SER A 148 -18.71 0.57 12.64
C SER A 148 -19.11 1.84 13.38
N GLU A 149 -20.39 2.15 13.31
CA GLU A 149 -20.99 3.31 13.98
C GLU A 149 -22.14 2.85 14.85
N MET A 150 -22.35 3.56 15.95
CA MET A 150 -23.39 3.27 16.91
C MET A 150 -24.12 4.55 17.30
N CYS A 151 -25.43 4.47 17.41
CA CYS A 151 -26.24 5.52 17.99
C CYS A 151 -27.22 4.94 19.03
N THR A 152 -27.77 5.79 19.87
CA THR A 152 -28.72 5.40 20.91
C THR A 152 -30.07 6.00 20.60
N LEU A 153 -31.13 5.18 20.65
CA LEU A 153 -32.51 5.64 20.57
C LEU A 153 -32.80 6.54 21.77
N LEU A 154 -33.38 7.69 21.53
CA LEU A 154 -33.84 8.56 22.62
C LEU A 154 -35.17 8.01 23.16
N ALA A 155 -35.07 7.08 24.09
CA ALA A 155 -36.22 6.69 24.89
C ALA A 155 -36.57 7.85 25.83
N ARG A 156 -37.79 8.37 25.75
CA ARG A 156 -38.39 9.21 26.77
C ARG A 156 -39.49 8.46 27.49
#